data_133a36f37915a5fe6b1c3fa289591e44
#
_entry.id   133a36f37915a5fe6b1c3fa289591e44
#
_cell.length_a   1.000
_cell.length_b   1.000
_cell.length_c   1.000
_cell.angle_alpha   90.00
_cell.angle_beta   90.00
_cell.angle_gamma   90.00
#
_symmetry.space_group_name_H-M   'P 1'
#
loop_
_entity.id
_entity.type
_entity.pdbx_description
1 polymer ?
#
loop_
_entity_poly.entity_id
_entity_poly.type
_entity_poly.pdbx_seq_one_letter_code
_entity_poly.pdbx_strand_id
1 'polypeptide(L)'
;MRNFHLDQNFLRSPKLALLLIGHSNIKKRDLVIDIGAGSGVITSALAKRCQKVIAVEKDADTAKRLRENLTRQNITNVEVFEGDFREMKLPDEPYKVFANPPFSLSAEVFYKLLNLENLDGKICKKEGEGSHRPEAIYLILQKQLALKLIITERHYTSQLGRLLAEDYATKIRLPLKPTDFTPPPKVPTVLFEAKKIII
;
A
#
# COMPACT_ATOMS: atom_id res chain seq x y z
N MET A 1 -26.17 -3.37 -3.53
CA MET A 1 -24.82 -3.39 -4.15
C MET A 1 -24.08 -2.12 -3.73
N ARG A 2 -23.00 -2.20 -2.95
CA ARG A 2 -22.15 -1.04 -2.67
C ARG A 2 -21.40 -0.70 -3.95
N ASN A 3 -21.59 0.50 -4.46
CA ASN A 3 -20.85 1.02 -5.62
C ASN A 3 -19.37 1.15 -5.26
N PHE A 4 -18.55 0.17 -5.60
CA PHE A 4 -17.10 0.14 -5.38
C PHE A 4 -16.35 1.28 -6.10
N HIS A 5 -16.97 1.95 -7.07
CA HIS A 5 -16.36 3.08 -7.80
C HIS A 5 -16.27 4.40 -7.00
N LEU A 6 -16.92 4.50 -5.83
CA LEU A 6 -16.97 5.76 -5.07
C LEU A 6 -15.80 5.97 -4.11
N ASP A 7 -14.99 4.93 -3.81
CA ASP A 7 -13.91 4.98 -2.83
C ASP A 7 -12.50 5.03 -3.46
N GLN A 8 -12.41 5.06 -4.80
CA GLN A 8 -11.12 5.11 -5.51
C GLN A 8 -10.71 6.55 -5.80
N ASN A 9 -9.61 6.98 -5.21
CA ASN A 9 -9.01 8.29 -5.41
C ASN A 9 -7.64 8.09 -6.08
N PHE A 10 -7.59 8.25 -7.40
CA PHE A 10 -6.36 8.01 -8.17
C PHE A 10 -5.39 9.18 -8.05
N LEU A 11 -4.12 8.89 -7.80
CA LEU A 11 -3.07 9.90 -7.82
C LEU A 11 -2.90 10.45 -9.24
N ARG A 12 -2.97 11.79 -9.39
CA ARG A 12 -3.00 12.46 -10.71
C ARG A 12 -1.63 12.59 -11.37
N SER A 13 -0.59 12.77 -10.57
CA SER A 13 0.71 13.24 -11.07
C SER A 13 1.81 12.20 -10.94
N PRO A 14 2.46 11.78 -12.05
CA PRO A 14 3.67 10.97 -12.00
C PRO A 14 4.82 11.66 -11.24
N LYS A 15 4.91 13.00 -11.31
CA LYS A 15 5.91 13.77 -10.54
C LYS A 15 5.66 13.65 -9.05
N LEU A 16 4.39 13.70 -8.63
CA LEU A 16 4.03 13.51 -7.22
C LEU A 16 4.33 12.07 -6.77
N ALA A 17 4.02 11.06 -7.59
CA ALA A 17 4.38 9.68 -7.27
C ALA A 17 5.88 9.51 -7.02
N LEU A 18 6.72 10.08 -7.90
CA LEU A 18 8.18 10.07 -7.72
C LEU A 18 8.62 10.79 -6.44
N LEU A 19 8.01 11.92 -6.11
CA LEU A 19 8.28 12.66 -4.87
C LEU A 19 7.92 11.81 -3.65
N LEU A 20 6.73 11.21 -3.63
CA LEU A 20 6.28 10.36 -2.53
C LEU A 20 7.20 9.15 -2.33
N ILE A 21 7.59 8.48 -3.42
CA ILE A 21 8.54 7.37 -3.39
C ILE A 21 9.93 7.86 -2.91
N GLY A 22 10.31 9.09 -3.23
CA GLY A 22 11.52 9.73 -2.71
C GLY A 22 11.56 9.85 -1.18
N HIS A 23 10.40 9.92 -0.53
CA HIS A 23 10.27 9.88 0.93
C HIS A 23 10.31 8.47 1.54
N SER A 24 10.45 7.42 0.73
CA SER A 24 10.60 6.03 1.17
C SER A 24 12.07 5.60 1.27
N ASN A 25 12.31 4.41 1.81
CA ASN A 25 13.62 3.77 1.77
C ASN A 25 13.76 2.75 0.61
N ILE A 26 12.91 2.85 -0.42
CA ILE A 26 12.95 1.98 -1.58
C ILE A 26 14.23 2.24 -2.38
N LYS A 27 14.97 1.16 -2.69
CA LYS A 27 16.26 1.16 -3.38
C LYS A 27 16.20 0.32 -4.65
N LYS A 28 17.23 0.45 -5.49
CA LYS A 28 17.36 -0.26 -6.80
C LYS A 28 17.26 -1.78 -6.70
N ARG A 29 17.63 -2.38 -5.58
CA ARG A 29 17.62 -3.83 -5.36
C ARG A 29 16.30 -4.39 -4.82
N ASP A 30 15.33 -3.52 -4.50
CA ASP A 30 14.13 -3.94 -3.80
C ASP A 30 13.09 -4.55 -4.73
N LEU A 31 12.35 -5.54 -4.23
CA LEU A 31 11.06 -5.98 -4.72
C LEU A 31 9.99 -5.13 -4.02
N VAL A 32 9.06 -4.56 -4.80
CA VAL A 32 7.99 -3.71 -4.25
C VAL A 32 6.63 -4.15 -4.76
N ILE A 33 5.65 -4.22 -3.87
CA ILE A 33 4.24 -4.48 -4.22
C ILE A 33 3.48 -3.15 -4.27
N ASP A 34 2.76 -2.91 -5.36
CA ASP A 34 1.79 -1.82 -5.54
C ASP A 34 0.37 -2.40 -5.53
N ILE A 35 -0.40 -2.10 -4.49
CA ILE A 35 -1.74 -2.67 -4.26
C ILE A 35 -2.82 -1.70 -4.75
N GLY A 36 -3.65 -2.14 -5.69
CA GLY A 36 -4.62 -1.29 -6.36
C GLY A 36 -3.93 -0.35 -7.34
N ALA A 37 -3.11 -0.95 -8.24
CA ALA A 37 -2.20 -0.22 -9.13
C ALA A 37 -2.90 0.75 -10.09
N GLY A 38 -4.19 0.54 -10.37
CA GLY A 38 -4.97 1.38 -11.25
C GLY A 38 -4.35 1.49 -12.65
N SER A 39 -4.23 2.71 -13.15
CA SER A 39 -3.59 2.97 -14.45
C SER A 39 -2.06 2.93 -14.44
N GLY A 40 -1.43 2.71 -13.26
CA GLY A 40 0.01 2.51 -13.13
C GLY A 40 0.84 3.75 -12.83
N VAL A 41 0.24 4.81 -12.30
CA VAL A 41 0.99 6.05 -11.96
C VAL A 41 2.07 5.78 -10.90
N ILE A 42 1.72 5.07 -9.83
CA ILE A 42 2.67 4.65 -8.78
C ILE A 42 3.58 3.54 -9.32
N THR A 43 3.00 2.53 -9.96
CA THR A 43 3.74 1.41 -10.56
C THR A 43 4.88 1.86 -11.46
N SER A 44 4.60 2.77 -12.41
CA SER A 44 5.62 3.30 -13.34
C SER A 44 6.71 4.10 -12.63
N ALA A 45 6.36 4.80 -11.55
CA ALA A 45 7.33 5.55 -10.75
C ALA A 45 8.22 4.60 -9.91
N LEU A 46 7.65 3.53 -9.35
CA LEU A 46 8.36 2.47 -8.62
C LEU A 46 9.32 1.72 -9.55
N ALA A 47 8.88 1.35 -10.76
CA ALA A 47 9.68 0.64 -11.74
C ALA A 47 11.00 1.36 -12.08
N LYS A 48 11.01 2.69 -12.03
CA LYS A 48 12.23 3.50 -12.21
C LYS A 48 13.18 3.46 -11.01
N ARG A 49 12.67 3.07 -9.84
CA ARG A 49 13.38 3.18 -8.56
C ARG A 49 13.85 1.85 -7.99
N CYS A 50 13.16 0.75 -8.27
CA CYS A 50 13.43 -0.56 -7.68
C CYS A 50 13.79 -1.61 -8.73
N GLN A 51 14.14 -2.81 -8.28
CA GLN A 51 14.50 -3.92 -9.14
C GLN A 51 13.28 -4.50 -9.86
N LYS A 52 12.22 -4.76 -9.09
CA LYS A 52 10.99 -5.38 -9.58
C LYS A 52 9.77 -4.79 -8.87
N VAL A 53 8.67 -4.65 -9.59
CA VAL A 53 7.36 -4.30 -9.04
C VAL A 53 6.38 -5.45 -9.30
N ILE A 54 5.61 -5.82 -8.29
CA ILE A 54 4.39 -6.62 -8.45
C ILE A 54 3.22 -5.64 -8.32
N ALA A 55 2.55 -5.38 -9.42
CA ALA A 55 1.40 -4.49 -9.48
C ALA A 55 0.11 -5.30 -9.39
N VAL A 56 -0.67 -5.11 -8.34
CA VAL A 56 -1.92 -5.85 -8.11
C VAL A 56 -3.11 -4.99 -8.50
N GLU A 57 -3.91 -5.47 -9.44
CA GLU A 57 -5.14 -4.79 -9.86
C GLU A 57 -6.27 -5.83 -10.04
N LYS A 58 -7.42 -5.54 -9.39
CA LYS A 58 -8.55 -6.47 -9.37
C LYS A 58 -9.43 -6.35 -10.61
N ASP A 59 -9.58 -5.16 -11.14
CA ASP A 59 -10.40 -4.89 -12.31
C ASP A 59 -9.64 -5.25 -13.60
N ALA A 60 -10.18 -6.19 -14.37
CA ALA A 60 -9.54 -6.72 -15.58
C ALA A 60 -9.30 -5.65 -16.65
N ASP A 61 -10.26 -4.72 -16.85
CA ASP A 61 -10.13 -3.66 -17.84
C ASP A 61 -9.04 -2.66 -17.42
N THR A 62 -8.97 -2.35 -16.13
CA THR A 62 -7.92 -1.51 -15.56
C THR A 62 -6.55 -2.19 -15.62
N ALA A 63 -6.46 -3.49 -15.31
CA ALA A 63 -5.23 -4.27 -15.44
C ALA A 63 -4.73 -4.34 -16.90
N LYS A 64 -5.64 -4.45 -17.87
CA LYS A 64 -5.30 -4.36 -19.29
C LYS A 64 -4.71 -3.00 -19.65
N ARG A 65 -5.35 -1.91 -19.24
CA ARG A 65 -4.85 -0.53 -19.45
C ARG A 65 -3.49 -0.33 -18.77
N LEU A 66 -3.29 -0.89 -17.58
CA LEU A 66 -2.00 -0.88 -16.90
C LEU A 66 -0.91 -1.50 -17.76
N ARG A 67 -1.12 -2.72 -18.28
CA ARG A 67 -0.16 -3.42 -19.15
C ARG A 67 0.16 -2.60 -20.42
N GLU A 68 -0.86 -2.02 -21.06
CA GLU A 68 -0.70 -1.15 -22.23
C GLU A 68 0.14 0.10 -21.89
N ASN A 69 -0.10 0.70 -20.73
CA ASN A 69 0.65 1.87 -20.26
C ASN A 69 2.12 1.54 -19.98
N LEU A 70 2.41 0.37 -19.38
CA LEU A 70 3.75 -0.11 -19.12
C LEU A 70 4.51 -0.38 -20.44
N THR A 71 3.86 -1.03 -21.39
CA THR A 71 4.42 -1.31 -22.73
C THR A 71 4.78 0.00 -23.46
N ARG A 72 3.86 0.98 -23.48
CA ARG A 72 4.12 2.30 -24.09
C ARG A 72 5.30 3.06 -23.46
N GLN A 73 5.59 2.79 -22.20
CA GLN A 73 6.69 3.41 -21.47
C GLN A 73 7.98 2.55 -21.53
N ASN A 74 8.00 1.43 -22.24
CA ASN A 74 9.11 0.46 -22.27
C ASN A 74 9.52 -0.03 -20.86
N ILE A 75 8.56 -0.19 -19.95
CA ILE A 75 8.80 -0.69 -18.60
C ILE A 75 8.67 -2.22 -18.62
N THR A 76 9.75 -2.92 -18.26
CA THR A 76 9.86 -4.39 -18.35
C THR A 76 10.01 -5.09 -17.00
N ASN A 77 10.25 -4.34 -15.92
CA ASN A 77 10.47 -4.87 -14.57
C ASN A 77 9.21 -4.85 -13.70
N VAL A 78 8.03 -4.94 -14.32
CA VAL A 78 6.72 -4.98 -13.62
C VAL A 78 6.00 -6.27 -13.98
N GLU A 79 5.61 -7.02 -12.96
CA GLU A 79 4.69 -8.14 -13.05
C GLU A 79 3.30 -7.67 -12.64
N VAL A 80 2.28 -7.89 -13.48
CA VAL A 80 0.90 -7.49 -13.19
C VAL A 80 0.11 -8.72 -12.74
N PHE A 81 -0.26 -8.72 -11.47
CA PHE A 81 -1.20 -9.68 -10.91
C PHE A 81 -2.62 -9.14 -11.07
N GLU A 82 -3.41 -9.78 -11.94
CA GLU A 82 -4.82 -9.48 -12.14
C GLU A 82 -5.64 -10.32 -11.17
N GLY A 83 -6.17 -9.68 -10.14
CA GLY A 83 -6.95 -10.35 -9.10
C GLY A 83 -7.00 -9.57 -7.79
N ASP A 84 -7.70 -10.16 -6.83
CA ASP A 84 -7.82 -9.58 -5.51
C ASP A 84 -6.52 -9.76 -4.72
N PHE A 85 -6.01 -8.67 -4.14
CA PHE A 85 -4.81 -8.71 -3.29
C PHE A 85 -4.94 -9.73 -2.16
N ARG A 86 -6.14 -9.94 -1.63
CA ARG A 86 -6.40 -10.91 -0.55
C ARG A 86 -6.09 -12.35 -0.97
N GLU A 87 -6.19 -12.67 -2.25
CA GLU A 87 -5.95 -13.99 -2.81
C GLU A 87 -4.50 -14.18 -3.30
N MET A 88 -3.77 -13.08 -3.53
CA MET A 88 -2.40 -13.13 -3.99
C MET A 88 -1.50 -13.82 -2.96
N LYS A 89 -0.67 -14.78 -3.40
CA LYS A 89 0.42 -15.29 -2.56
C LYS A 89 1.48 -14.21 -2.39
N LEU A 90 1.80 -13.87 -1.14
CA LEU A 90 2.87 -12.90 -0.85
C LEU A 90 4.24 -13.52 -1.18
N PRO A 91 5.26 -12.70 -1.54
CA PRO A 91 6.60 -13.19 -1.84
C PRO A 91 7.24 -13.94 -0.66
N ASP A 92 7.99 -14.97 -0.98
CA ASP A 92 8.81 -15.72 0.00
C ASP A 92 10.23 -15.12 0.15
N GLU A 93 10.45 -13.93 -0.39
CA GLU A 93 11.68 -13.13 -0.32
C GLU A 93 11.43 -11.75 0.29
N PRO A 94 12.45 -11.03 0.74
CA PRO A 94 12.28 -9.68 1.31
C PRO A 94 11.64 -8.73 0.29
N TYR A 95 10.58 -8.04 0.72
CA TYR A 95 9.86 -7.09 -0.13
C TYR A 95 9.39 -5.86 0.67
N LYS A 96 9.01 -4.83 -0.07
CA LYS A 96 8.38 -3.62 0.46
C LYS A 96 7.02 -3.40 -0.19
N VAL A 97 6.20 -2.57 0.43
CA VAL A 97 4.89 -2.17 -0.11
C VAL A 97 4.86 -0.67 -0.28
N PHE A 98 4.39 -0.21 -1.44
CA PHE A 98 4.08 1.20 -1.66
C PHE A 98 2.81 1.29 -2.49
N ALA A 99 1.71 1.81 -1.92
CA ALA A 99 0.42 1.73 -2.58
C ALA A 99 -0.53 2.88 -2.17
N ASN A 100 -1.53 3.08 -3.03
CA ASN A 100 -2.71 3.91 -2.76
C ASN A 100 -3.97 3.05 -2.88
N PRO A 101 -4.19 2.10 -1.94
CA PRO A 101 -5.34 1.21 -2.01
C PRO A 101 -6.65 1.97 -1.79
N PRO A 102 -7.80 1.45 -2.25
CA PRO A 102 -9.11 1.96 -1.85
C PRO A 102 -9.19 2.07 -0.33
N PHE A 103 -9.69 3.19 0.19
CA PHE A 103 -9.70 3.44 1.64
C PHE A 103 -10.48 2.38 2.43
N SER A 104 -11.52 1.81 1.84
CA SER A 104 -12.30 0.71 2.43
C SER A 104 -11.48 -0.58 2.66
N LEU A 105 -10.40 -0.79 1.90
CA LEU A 105 -9.54 -1.98 2.00
C LEU A 105 -8.30 -1.77 2.87
N SER A 106 -8.08 -0.55 3.38
CA SER A 106 -6.82 -0.22 4.07
C SER A 106 -6.52 -1.12 5.28
N ALA A 107 -7.53 -1.48 6.08
CA ALA A 107 -7.35 -2.39 7.22
C ALA A 107 -7.05 -3.83 6.76
N GLU A 108 -7.74 -4.31 5.72
CA GLU A 108 -7.55 -5.64 5.16
C GLU A 108 -6.15 -5.83 4.57
N VAL A 109 -5.58 -4.75 3.98
CA VAL A 109 -4.20 -4.75 3.53
C VAL A 109 -3.24 -5.06 4.68
N PHE A 110 -3.41 -4.39 5.84
CA PHE A 110 -2.60 -4.69 7.02
C PHE A 110 -2.83 -6.10 7.54
N TYR A 111 -4.09 -6.58 7.58
CA TYR A 111 -4.37 -7.94 8.03
C TYR A 111 -3.61 -8.98 7.22
N LYS A 112 -3.62 -8.84 5.90
CA LYS A 112 -2.89 -9.76 5.03
C LYS A 112 -1.38 -9.63 5.17
N LEU A 113 -0.83 -8.40 5.12
CA LEU A 113 0.62 -8.17 5.20
C LEU A 113 1.23 -8.62 6.53
N LEU A 114 0.45 -8.58 7.62
CA LEU A 114 0.91 -8.93 8.96
C LEU A 114 0.49 -10.35 9.39
N ASN A 115 -0.17 -11.09 8.51
CA ASN A 115 -0.76 -12.40 8.81
C ASN A 115 -1.71 -12.33 10.03
N LEU A 116 -2.67 -11.41 9.97
CA LEU A 116 -3.68 -11.20 11.01
C LEU A 116 -5.04 -11.67 10.53
N GLU A 117 -5.91 -11.97 11.49
CA GLU A 117 -7.33 -12.21 11.27
C GLU A 117 -8.18 -11.43 12.26
N ASN A 118 -9.41 -11.15 11.88
CA ASN A 118 -10.38 -10.50 12.75
C ASN A 118 -11.49 -11.51 13.09
N LEU A 119 -11.48 -11.99 14.32
CA LEU A 119 -12.47 -12.91 14.86
C LEU A 119 -13.40 -12.12 15.79
N ASP A 120 -14.62 -11.89 15.34
CA ASP A 120 -15.68 -11.22 16.11
C ASP A 120 -15.24 -9.88 16.75
N GLY A 121 -14.49 -9.07 15.99
CA GLY A 121 -13.99 -7.77 16.45
C GLY A 121 -12.66 -7.80 17.19
N LYS A 122 -12.12 -8.99 17.45
CA LYS A 122 -10.77 -9.17 18.03
C LYS A 122 -9.78 -9.51 16.95
N ILE A 123 -8.74 -8.69 16.82
CA ILE A 123 -7.65 -8.91 15.87
C ILE A 123 -6.57 -9.76 16.55
N CYS A 124 -6.19 -10.86 15.91
CA CYS A 124 -5.13 -11.77 16.40
C CYS A 124 -4.21 -12.21 15.25
N LYS A 125 -3.05 -12.75 15.62
CA LYS A 125 -2.14 -13.38 14.65
C LYS A 125 -2.75 -14.72 14.24
N LYS A 126 -2.72 -15.01 12.92
CA LYS A 126 -3.12 -16.34 12.43
C LYS A 126 -2.12 -17.38 12.89
N GLU A 127 -2.60 -18.57 13.23
CA GLU A 127 -1.75 -19.73 13.49
C GLU A 127 -1.17 -20.27 12.17
N GLY A 128 0.08 -20.74 12.22
CA GLY A 128 0.80 -21.33 11.09
C GLY A 128 1.95 -20.46 10.56
N GLU A 129 2.71 -21.03 9.63
CA GLU A 129 3.80 -20.29 8.96
C GLU A 129 3.24 -19.17 8.09
N GLY A 130 3.45 -17.94 8.51
CA GLY A 130 3.14 -16.76 7.73
C GLY A 130 4.18 -16.58 6.60
N SER A 131 3.72 -16.07 5.46
CA SER A 131 4.61 -15.53 4.42
C SER A 131 5.54 -14.45 5.00
N HIS A 132 6.65 -14.17 4.34
CA HIS A 132 7.54 -13.07 4.71
C HIS A 132 6.75 -11.78 4.92
N ARG A 133 6.97 -11.11 6.07
CA ARG A 133 6.39 -9.80 6.32
C ARG A 133 7.23 -8.73 5.65
N PRO A 134 6.61 -7.65 5.10
CA PRO A 134 7.34 -6.62 4.38
C PRO A 134 8.37 -5.91 5.26
N GLU A 135 9.52 -5.55 4.70
CA GLU A 135 10.54 -4.74 5.39
C GLU A 135 10.06 -3.30 5.65
N ALA A 136 9.21 -2.79 4.77
CA ALA A 136 8.58 -1.48 4.94
C ALA A 136 7.25 -1.42 4.19
N ILE A 137 6.31 -0.65 4.75
CA ILE A 137 4.97 -0.42 4.22
C ILE A 137 4.79 1.09 4.08
N TYR A 138 4.51 1.56 2.88
CA TYR A 138 4.15 2.94 2.55
C TYR A 138 2.76 2.94 1.95
N LEU A 139 1.79 3.50 2.66
CA LEU A 139 0.41 3.57 2.17
C LEU A 139 -0.12 5.01 2.21
N ILE A 140 -0.83 5.38 1.16
CA ILE A 140 -1.66 6.58 1.17
C ILE A 140 -2.96 6.21 1.89
N LEU A 141 -3.18 6.82 3.06
CA LEU A 141 -4.28 6.49 3.96
C LEU A 141 -5.09 7.74 4.35
N GLN A 142 -6.32 7.52 4.78
CA GLN A 142 -7.04 8.54 5.54
C GLN A 142 -6.26 8.89 6.81
N LYS A 143 -6.11 10.19 7.09
CA LYS A 143 -5.36 10.68 8.27
C LYS A 143 -5.86 10.07 9.58
N GLN A 144 -7.18 9.91 9.73
CA GLN A 144 -7.76 9.32 10.94
C GLN A 144 -7.33 7.86 11.16
N LEU A 145 -7.26 7.06 10.08
CA LEU A 145 -6.75 5.69 10.17
C LEU A 145 -5.26 5.69 10.52
N ALA A 146 -4.46 6.51 9.83
CA ALA A 146 -3.03 6.61 10.10
C ALA A 146 -2.73 6.97 11.56
N LEU A 147 -3.50 7.89 12.16
CA LEU A 147 -3.35 8.25 13.58
C LEU A 147 -3.69 7.08 14.53
N LYS A 148 -4.64 6.22 14.16
CA LYS A 148 -4.97 5.01 14.95
C LYS A 148 -3.92 3.90 14.84
N LEU A 149 -3.01 3.98 13.87
CA LEU A 149 -1.92 3.02 13.65
C LEU A 149 -0.60 3.45 14.31
N ILE A 150 -0.53 4.67 14.84
CA ILE A 150 0.67 5.22 15.48
C ILE A 150 0.49 5.16 16.99
N ILE A 151 1.48 4.62 17.69
CA ILE A 151 1.55 4.71 19.16
C ILE A 151 2.25 6.00 19.54
N THR A 152 1.55 6.83 20.30
CA THR A 152 2.11 8.02 20.95
C THR A 152 1.59 8.10 22.37
N GLU A 153 2.30 8.80 23.24
CA GLU A 153 1.86 9.05 24.63
C GLU A 153 0.52 9.81 24.70
N ARG A 154 0.10 10.48 23.61
CA ARG A 154 -1.06 11.38 23.58
C ARG A 154 -2.27 10.83 22.81
N HIS A 155 -2.14 9.73 22.11
CA HIS A 155 -3.22 9.21 21.26
C HIS A 155 -3.53 7.75 21.54
N TYR A 156 -4.82 7.47 21.72
CA TYR A 156 -5.32 6.11 21.80
C TYR A 156 -5.09 5.40 20.46
N THR A 157 -4.31 4.34 20.48
CA THR A 157 -4.08 3.53 19.30
C THR A 157 -5.08 2.38 19.20
N SER A 158 -5.39 1.96 17.96
CA SER A 158 -6.25 0.81 17.73
C SER A 158 -5.53 -0.50 18.09
N GLN A 159 -6.29 -1.60 18.21
CA GLN A 159 -5.72 -2.94 18.37
C GLN A 159 -4.75 -3.28 17.22
N LEU A 160 -5.12 -2.94 15.97
CA LEU A 160 -4.24 -3.09 14.82
C LEU A 160 -2.95 -2.27 14.97
N GLY A 161 -3.05 -1.03 15.47
CA GLY A 161 -1.88 -0.18 15.72
C GLY A 161 -0.92 -0.79 16.75
N ARG A 162 -1.45 -1.42 17.81
CA ARG A 162 -0.63 -2.13 18.81
C ARG A 162 0.11 -3.32 18.21
N LEU A 163 -0.60 -4.17 17.46
CA LEU A 163 0.00 -5.31 16.78
C LEU A 163 1.05 -4.91 15.73
N LEU A 164 0.79 -3.82 15.02
CA LEU A 164 1.75 -3.28 14.05
C LEU A 164 3.03 -2.79 14.75
N ALA A 165 2.90 -2.14 15.89
CA ALA A 165 4.02 -1.56 16.63
C ALA A 165 4.92 -2.61 17.33
N GLU A 166 4.50 -3.87 17.42
CA GLU A 166 5.37 -4.97 17.89
C GLU A 166 6.56 -5.18 16.96
N ASP A 167 6.34 -5.01 15.64
CA ASP A 167 7.34 -5.31 14.62
C ASP A 167 7.78 -4.09 13.80
N TYR A 168 7.06 -2.96 13.88
CA TYR A 168 7.26 -1.79 13.02
C TYR A 168 7.29 -0.46 13.78
N ALA A 169 8.26 0.37 13.45
CA ALA A 169 8.23 1.80 13.76
C ALA A 169 7.33 2.52 12.75
N THR A 170 6.33 3.25 13.26
CA THR A 170 5.29 3.88 12.44
C THR A 170 5.32 5.40 12.50
N LYS A 171 5.02 6.09 11.38
CA LYS A 171 4.85 7.55 11.34
C LYS A 171 4.08 8.02 10.12
N ILE A 172 3.57 9.25 10.19
CA ILE A 172 3.11 10.01 9.04
C ILE A 172 4.32 10.73 8.43
N ARG A 173 4.56 10.50 7.12
CA ARG A 173 5.65 11.15 6.38
C ARG A 173 5.30 12.56 5.94
N LEU A 174 4.13 12.71 5.30
CA LEU A 174 3.63 14.00 4.82
C LEU A 174 2.13 13.95 4.57
N PRO A 175 1.44 15.09 4.67
CA PRO A 175 0.05 15.22 4.22
C PRO A 175 -0.01 15.34 2.70
N LEU A 176 -1.14 14.88 2.11
CA LEU A 176 -1.46 15.08 0.71
C LEU A 176 -2.65 16.04 0.57
N LYS A 177 -2.68 16.78 -0.54
CA LYS A 177 -3.77 17.70 -0.85
C LYS A 177 -4.89 16.97 -1.58
N PRO A 178 -6.16 17.34 -1.40
CA PRO A 178 -7.26 16.75 -2.18
C PRO A 178 -7.07 16.90 -3.70
N THR A 179 -6.42 17.99 -4.15
CA THR A 179 -6.09 18.25 -5.57
C THR A 179 -5.08 17.29 -6.16
N ASP A 180 -4.39 16.49 -5.34
CA ASP A 180 -3.43 15.47 -5.77
C ASP A 180 -4.12 14.25 -6.37
N PHE A 181 -5.46 14.15 -6.23
CA PHE A 181 -6.25 12.98 -6.61
C PHE A 181 -7.38 13.30 -7.60
N THR A 182 -7.85 12.25 -8.28
CA THR A 182 -9.06 12.27 -9.12
C THR A 182 -9.89 11.00 -8.84
N PRO A 183 -11.13 11.11 -8.36
CA PRO A 183 -11.71 12.31 -7.77
C PRO A 183 -10.99 12.73 -6.48
N PRO A 184 -11.12 13.99 -6.04
CA PRO A 184 -10.52 14.44 -4.79
C PRO A 184 -11.18 13.74 -3.59
N PRO A 185 -10.40 13.23 -2.60
CA PRO A 185 -10.95 12.63 -1.40
C PRO A 185 -11.69 13.68 -0.53
N LYS A 186 -12.77 13.25 0.09
CA LYS A 186 -13.56 14.09 1.02
C LYS A 186 -12.93 14.22 2.41
N VAL A 187 -11.88 13.46 2.69
CA VAL A 187 -11.21 13.37 3.98
C VAL A 187 -9.71 13.63 3.83
N PRO A 188 -9.06 14.21 4.86
CA PRO A 188 -7.61 14.40 4.83
C PRO A 188 -6.86 13.09 4.62
N THR A 189 -5.87 13.09 3.74
CA THR A 189 -5.03 11.96 3.39
C THR A 189 -3.56 12.23 3.71
N VAL A 190 -2.83 11.15 3.99
CA VAL A 190 -1.41 11.21 4.36
C VAL A 190 -0.64 10.06 3.73
N LEU A 191 0.65 10.23 3.53
CA LEU A 191 1.57 9.12 3.32
C LEU A 191 1.97 8.57 4.69
N PHE A 192 1.53 7.35 4.98
CA PHE A 192 1.88 6.58 6.18
C PHE A 192 3.10 5.70 5.90
N GLU A 193 3.95 5.55 6.90
CA GLU A 193 5.11 4.66 6.88
C GLU A 193 5.07 3.72 8.08
N ALA A 194 5.31 2.43 7.82
CA ALA A 194 5.72 1.46 8.82
C ALA A 194 7.01 0.80 8.36
N LYS A 195 8.06 0.85 9.16
CA LYS A 195 9.36 0.21 8.89
C LYS A 195 9.62 -0.86 9.93
N LYS A 196 10.00 -2.06 9.47
CA LYS A 196 10.36 -3.17 10.35
C LYS A 196 11.49 -2.75 11.30
N ILE A 197 11.31 -3.03 12.58
CA ILE A 197 12.33 -2.82 13.61
C ILE A 197 13.37 -3.91 13.43
N ILE A 198 14.62 -3.52 13.24
CA ILE A 198 15.76 -4.43 13.20
C ILE A 198 16.26 -4.51 14.65
N ILE A 199 16.05 -5.65 15.30
CA ILE A 199 16.60 -5.97 16.62
C ILE A 199 17.98 -6.58 16.44
#